data_fc26ad4bf59b8938858ad85d24a23bbe
#
_entry.id   fc26ad4bf59b8938858ad85d24a23bbe
#
_cell.length_a   1.000
_cell.length_b   1.000
_cell.length_c   1.000
_cell.angle_alpha   90.00
_cell.angle_beta   90.00
_cell.angle_gamma   90.00
#
_symmetry.space_group_name_H-M   'P 1'
#
loop_
_entity.id
_entity.type
_entity.pdbx_description
1 polymer ?
#
loop_
_entity_poly.entity_id
_entity_poly.type
_entity_poly.pdbx_seq_one_letter_code
_entity_poly.pdbx_strand_id
1 'polypeptide(L)'
;PERWSLSFQSRLGRDRWLQPDTLSILEALARSGKRRVVVFCPAFVADCLETLEEIAIRANAEFQEAGGKSLTLVPSLNNHPAWVSGLETLVRTQFPSYGGTSESGSEIHCAGASHSIPA
;
A
#
# COMPACT_ATOMS: atom_id res chain seq x y z
N PRO A 1 25.56 8.20 9.02
CA PRO A 1 24.50 8.75 8.19
C PRO A 1 23.39 7.72 8.03
N GLU A 2 22.16 8.10 8.39
CA GLU A 2 20.99 7.24 8.27
C GLU A 2 20.80 6.86 6.80
N ARG A 3 20.47 5.57 6.57
CA ARG A 3 20.26 5.02 5.23
C ARG A 3 18.80 5.03 4.81
N TRP A 4 17.93 5.55 5.64
CA TRP A 4 16.49 5.61 5.42
C TRP A 4 15.92 6.97 5.82
N SER A 5 14.78 7.30 5.27
CA SER A 5 13.97 8.46 5.65
C SER A 5 12.49 8.09 5.57
N LEU A 6 11.67 8.76 6.37
CA LEU A 6 10.22 8.63 6.35
C LEU A 6 9.63 9.76 5.50
N SER A 7 8.62 9.44 4.69
CA SER A 7 7.85 10.41 3.92
C SER A 7 6.40 9.97 3.79
N PHE A 8 5.54 10.89 3.36
CA PHE A 8 4.11 10.67 3.24
C PHE A 8 3.67 10.95 1.81
N GLN A 9 2.93 10.00 1.22
CA GLN A 9 2.41 10.09 -0.15
C GLN A 9 0.89 10.31 -0.18
N SER A 10 0.33 10.41 -1.38
CA SER A 10 -1.12 10.34 -1.64
C SER A 10 -1.92 11.42 -0.93
N ARG A 11 -1.53 12.69 -1.14
CA ARG A 11 -2.29 13.83 -0.61
C ARG A 11 -3.75 13.78 -1.08
N LEU A 12 -4.66 13.72 -0.14
CA LEU A 12 -6.10 13.76 -0.39
C LEU A 12 -6.67 15.16 -0.11
N GLY A 13 -7.37 15.74 -1.10
CA GLY A 13 -8.05 17.01 -0.95
C GLY A 13 -7.14 18.24 -0.87
N ARG A 14 -7.68 19.34 -0.29
CA ARG A 14 -6.99 20.65 -0.18
C ARG A 14 -6.38 20.92 1.20
N ASP A 15 -6.63 20.05 2.15
CA ASP A 15 -6.15 20.21 3.52
C ASP A 15 -4.62 20.04 3.63
N ARG A 16 -4.06 20.48 4.77
CA ARG A 16 -2.65 20.27 5.06
C ARG A 16 -2.39 18.76 5.18
N TRP A 17 -1.47 18.28 4.36
CA TRP A 17 -1.03 16.89 4.40
C TRP A 17 0.18 16.70 5.32
N LEU A 18 0.42 15.46 5.71
CA LEU A 18 1.59 15.08 6.48
C LEU A 18 2.89 15.41 5.73
N GLN A 19 3.91 15.76 6.48
CA GLN A 19 5.23 16.11 5.95
C GLN A 19 6.32 15.22 6.56
N PRO A 20 7.42 14.99 5.86
CA PRO A 20 7.72 15.49 4.51
C PRO A 20 6.97 14.72 3.42
N ASP A 21 6.66 15.41 2.33
CA ASP A 21 6.08 14.82 1.11
C ASP A 21 7.08 13.93 0.39
N THR A 22 6.60 12.80 -0.16
CA THR A 22 7.45 11.78 -0.78
C THR A 22 8.19 12.30 -2.01
N LEU A 23 7.53 13.03 -2.90
CA LEU A 23 8.18 13.56 -4.12
C LEU A 23 9.29 14.55 -3.76
N SER A 24 9.05 15.44 -2.80
CA SER A 24 10.05 16.40 -2.33
C SER A 24 11.30 15.71 -1.75
N ILE A 25 11.11 14.61 -1.01
CA ILE A 25 12.24 13.81 -0.48
C ILE A 25 13.01 13.13 -1.61
N LEU A 26 12.32 12.54 -2.57
CA LEU A 26 12.95 11.87 -3.72
C LEU A 26 13.78 12.86 -4.55
N GLU A 27 13.23 14.05 -4.83
CA GLU A 27 13.93 15.12 -5.52
C GLU A 27 15.20 15.58 -4.76
N ALA A 28 15.08 15.79 -3.46
CA ALA A 28 16.22 16.16 -2.60
C ALA A 28 17.30 15.06 -2.57
N LEU A 29 16.91 13.79 -2.54
CA LEU A 29 17.83 12.67 -2.63
C LEU A 29 18.57 12.63 -3.98
N ALA A 30 17.85 12.80 -5.09
CA ALA A 30 18.45 12.85 -6.41
C ALA A 30 19.47 13.99 -6.51
N ARG A 31 19.09 15.20 -6.08
CA ARG A 31 19.97 16.39 -6.09
C ARG A 31 21.19 16.22 -5.16
N SER A 32 21.08 15.46 -4.09
CA SER A 32 22.22 15.12 -3.21
C SER A 32 23.13 14.02 -3.78
N GLY A 33 22.89 13.57 -5.02
CA GLY A 33 23.70 12.56 -5.70
C GLY A 33 23.30 11.11 -5.39
N LYS A 34 22.16 10.87 -4.74
CA LYS A 34 21.64 9.51 -4.57
C LYS A 34 21.10 9.02 -5.90
N ARG A 35 21.71 7.95 -6.41
CA ARG A 35 21.39 7.43 -7.74
C ARG A 35 20.32 6.34 -7.73
N ARG A 36 20.21 5.59 -6.63
CA ARG A 36 19.26 4.48 -6.49
C ARG A 36 18.57 4.58 -5.14
N VAL A 37 17.26 4.46 -5.15
CA VAL A 37 16.43 4.45 -3.94
C VAL A 37 15.50 3.24 -3.95
N VAL A 38 15.16 2.77 -2.77
CA VAL A 38 14.14 1.73 -2.56
C VAL A 38 13.03 2.39 -1.76
N VAL A 39 11.80 2.24 -2.21
CA VAL A 39 10.60 2.73 -1.52
C VAL A 39 9.81 1.55 -0.99
N PHE A 40 9.45 1.60 0.27
CA PHE A 40 8.57 0.64 0.94
C PHE A 40 7.36 1.36 1.47
N CYS A 41 6.16 0.90 1.12
CA CYS A 41 4.88 1.50 1.49
C CYS A 41 4.16 0.62 2.53
N PRO A 42 4.55 0.66 3.82
CA PRO A 42 4.06 -0.29 4.84
C PRO A 42 2.57 -0.12 5.17
N ALA A 43 1.98 1.01 4.81
CA ALA A 43 0.54 1.27 5.02
C ALA A 43 -0.35 0.52 4.01
N PHE A 44 0.23 -0.04 2.94
CA PHE A 44 -0.49 -0.76 1.90
C PHE A 44 -0.17 -2.25 1.95
N VAL A 45 -1.14 -3.06 2.35
CA VAL A 45 -0.99 -4.53 2.37
C VAL A 45 -1.21 -5.17 1.00
N ALA A 46 -1.84 -4.45 0.09
CA ALA A 46 -2.02 -4.84 -1.31
C ALA A 46 -1.61 -3.69 -2.23
N ASP A 47 -1.05 -4.01 -3.39
CA ASP A 47 -0.72 -3.03 -4.41
C ASP A 47 -1.98 -2.39 -4.98
N CYS A 48 -1.92 -1.08 -5.18
CA CYS A 48 -3.02 -0.23 -5.61
C CYS A 48 -2.48 0.91 -6.49
N LEU A 49 -3.33 1.85 -6.91
CA LEU A 49 -2.90 2.99 -7.71
C LEU A 49 -1.83 3.83 -7.00
N GLU A 50 -1.96 4.01 -5.70
CA GLU A 50 -1.03 4.77 -4.88
C GLU A 50 0.36 4.13 -4.82
N THR A 51 0.47 2.81 -4.95
CA THR A 51 1.77 2.12 -4.99
C THR A 51 2.28 1.97 -6.42
N LEU A 52 1.45 1.47 -7.34
CA LEU A 52 1.89 1.10 -8.69
C LEU A 52 2.03 2.33 -9.61
N GLU A 53 1.03 3.21 -9.66
CA GLU A 53 1.08 4.40 -10.51
C GLU A 53 1.86 5.52 -9.83
N GLU A 54 1.48 5.88 -8.61
CA GLU A 54 2.04 7.06 -7.96
C GLU A 54 3.52 6.88 -7.62
N ILE A 55 3.93 5.73 -7.08
CA ILE A 55 5.32 5.48 -6.68
C ILE A 55 6.12 4.82 -7.80
N ALA A 56 5.69 3.65 -8.32
CA ALA A 56 6.52 2.90 -9.24
C ALA A 56 6.67 3.57 -10.61
N ILE A 57 5.65 4.30 -11.08
CA ILE A 57 5.67 4.95 -12.40
C ILE A 57 6.03 6.43 -12.25
N ARG A 58 5.14 7.23 -11.68
CA ARG A 58 5.27 8.69 -11.64
C ARG A 58 6.46 9.16 -10.80
N ALA A 59 6.54 8.74 -9.54
CA ALA A 59 7.65 9.14 -8.66
C ALA A 59 9.01 8.64 -9.18
N ASN A 60 9.06 7.48 -9.84
CA ASN A 60 10.28 7.01 -10.49
C ASN A 60 10.69 7.90 -11.65
N ALA A 61 9.75 8.35 -12.49
CA ALA A 61 10.04 9.28 -13.58
C ALA A 61 10.58 10.62 -13.03
N GLU A 62 9.90 11.21 -12.06
CA GLU A 62 10.33 12.47 -11.43
C GLU A 62 11.71 12.34 -10.74
N PHE A 63 11.97 11.20 -10.07
CA PHE A 63 13.27 10.92 -9.48
C PHE A 63 14.38 10.87 -10.54
N GLN A 64 14.11 10.27 -11.70
CA GLN A 64 15.08 10.21 -12.81
C GLN A 64 15.32 11.60 -13.44
N GLU A 65 14.27 12.38 -13.64
CA GLU A 65 14.36 13.76 -14.13
C GLU A 65 15.19 14.64 -13.19
N ALA A 66 15.07 14.43 -11.87
CA ALA A 66 15.87 15.13 -10.87
C ALA A 66 17.34 14.66 -10.81
N GLY A 67 17.75 13.69 -11.63
CA GLY A 67 19.11 13.17 -11.71
C GLY A 67 19.35 11.82 -11.02
N GLY A 68 18.33 11.18 -10.50
CA GLY A 68 18.37 9.80 -10.02
C GLY A 68 18.59 8.80 -11.17
N LYS A 69 18.80 7.54 -10.86
CA LYS A 69 18.94 6.46 -11.84
C LYS A 69 17.78 5.50 -11.82
N SER A 70 17.37 5.07 -10.63
CA SER A 70 16.25 4.14 -10.46
C SER A 70 15.62 4.25 -9.08
N LEU A 71 14.31 4.16 -9.06
CA LEU A 71 13.52 3.92 -7.88
C LEU A 71 12.97 2.49 -7.95
N THR A 72 13.13 1.73 -6.90
CA THR A 72 12.58 0.38 -6.78
C THR A 72 11.48 0.38 -5.73
N LEU A 73 10.25 0.11 -6.12
CA LEU A 73 9.15 -0.12 -5.18
C LEU A 73 9.26 -1.55 -4.65
N VAL A 74 9.21 -1.72 -3.34
CA VAL A 74 9.01 -3.03 -2.71
C VAL A 74 7.55 -3.42 -2.89
N PRO A 75 7.24 -4.57 -3.52
CA PRO A 75 5.86 -5.01 -3.68
C PRO A 75 5.14 -5.14 -2.34
N SER A 76 3.85 -4.84 -2.31
CA SER A 76 2.98 -5.11 -1.17
C SER A 76 2.83 -6.62 -0.93
N LEU A 77 2.31 -7.01 0.22
CA LEU A 77 2.16 -8.42 0.58
C LEU A 77 1.17 -9.17 -0.32
N ASN A 78 0.17 -8.46 -0.83
CA ASN A 78 -0.85 -9.01 -1.74
C ASN A 78 -1.44 -10.32 -1.18
N ASN A 79 -1.35 -11.40 -1.97
CA ASN A 79 -1.78 -12.74 -1.60
C ASN A 79 -0.62 -13.66 -1.20
N HIS A 80 0.48 -13.11 -0.71
CA HIS A 80 1.63 -13.91 -0.29
C HIS A 80 1.21 -14.95 0.76
N PRO A 81 1.53 -16.27 0.59
CA PRO A 81 1.01 -17.33 1.45
C PRO A 81 1.30 -17.13 2.94
N ALA A 82 2.48 -16.64 3.30
CA ALA A 82 2.83 -16.39 4.70
C ALA A 82 1.99 -15.24 5.30
N TRP A 83 1.65 -14.23 4.51
CA TRP A 83 0.75 -13.15 4.94
C TRP A 83 -0.67 -13.67 5.17
N VAL A 84 -1.20 -14.43 4.22
CA VAL A 84 -2.55 -15.02 4.33
C VAL A 84 -2.66 -15.92 5.56
N SER A 85 -1.66 -16.78 5.80
CA SER A 85 -1.61 -17.65 6.98
C SER A 85 -1.50 -16.85 8.28
N GLY A 86 -0.70 -15.79 8.30
CA GLY A 86 -0.61 -14.88 9.45
C GLY A 86 -1.94 -14.18 9.74
N LEU A 87 -2.61 -13.69 8.70
CA LEU A 87 -3.92 -13.05 8.83
C LEU A 87 -4.99 -14.05 9.33
N GLU A 88 -5.00 -15.27 8.80
CA GLU A 88 -5.88 -16.34 9.29
C GLU A 88 -5.66 -16.57 10.79
N THR A 89 -4.41 -16.67 11.23
CA THR A 89 -4.05 -16.85 12.65
C THR A 89 -4.59 -15.71 13.51
N LEU A 90 -4.41 -14.46 13.06
CA LEU A 90 -4.94 -13.28 13.76
C LEU A 90 -6.46 -13.33 13.90
N VAL A 91 -7.17 -13.63 12.80
CA VAL A 91 -8.63 -13.72 12.81
C VAL A 91 -9.10 -14.82 13.77
N ARG A 92 -8.52 -16.02 13.71
CA ARG A 92 -8.89 -17.14 14.59
C ARG A 92 -8.60 -16.82 16.06
N THR A 93 -7.54 -16.10 16.35
CA THR A 93 -7.17 -15.71 17.71
C THR A 93 -8.12 -14.65 18.28
N GLN A 94 -8.53 -13.68 17.48
CA GLN A 94 -9.41 -12.60 17.92
C GLN A 94 -10.89 -12.99 17.91
N PHE A 95 -11.27 -13.92 17.04
CA PHE A 95 -12.65 -14.39 16.88
C PHE A 95 -12.73 -15.92 16.95
N PRO A 96 -12.54 -16.51 18.14
CA PRO A 96 -12.51 -17.98 18.31
C PRO A 96 -13.78 -18.69 17.83
N SER A 97 -14.93 -18.02 17.87
CA SER A 97 -16.22 -18.55 17.40
C SER A 97 -16.35 -18.70 15.90
N TYR A 98 -15.47 -18.06 15.11
CA TYR A 98 -15.42 -18.25 13.65
C TYR A 98 -14.65 -19.50 13.21
N GLY A 99 -14.00 -20.19 14.14
CA GLY A 99 -13.27 -21.45 13.91
C GLY A 99 -14.09 -22.71 14.13
N GLY A 100 -15.41 -22.61 14.25
CA GLY A 100 -16.32 -23.75 14.39
C GLY A 100 -16.26 -24.66 13.16
N THR A 101 -15.96 -25.92 13.43
CA THR A 101 -15.98 -27.07 12.53
C THR A 101 -17.11 -27.00 11.51
N SER A 102 -16.76 -27.29 10.27
CA SER A 102 -17.70 -27.59 9.19
C SER A 102 -18.51 -28.85 9.52
N GLU A 103 -19.61 -28.70 10.25
CA GLU A 103 -20.68 -29.69 10.27
C GLU A 103 -22.00 -28.99 10.06
N SER A 104 -22.69 -29.51 9.04
CA SER A 104 -24.05 -29.24 8.56
C SER A 104 -24.26 -27.93 7.79
N GLY A 105 -24.55 -28.09 6.51
CA GLY A 105 -24.98 -27.08 5.58
C GLY A 105 -26.15 -26.24 6.10
N SER A 106 -25.85 -24.96 6.24
CA SER A 106 -26.86 -23.91 6.14
C SER A 106 -26.34 -22.91 5.11
N GLU A 107 -27.03 -22.87 3.98
CA GLU A 107 -26.81 -21.88 2.91
C GLU A 107 -26.80 -20.47 3.52
N ILE A 108 -25.67 -19.77 3.37
CA ILE A 108 -25.63 -18.35 3.68
C ILE A 108 -26.41 -17.64 2.55
N HIS A 109 -27.65 -17.31 2.82
CA HIS A 109 -28.44 -16.45 1.97
C HIS A 109 -27.87 -15.03 2.05
N CYS A 110 -27.06 -14.65 1.09
CA CYS A 110 -26.72 -13.23 0.86
C CYS A 110 -27.99 -12.53 0.39
N ALA A 111 -28.68 -11.83 1.28
CA ALA A 111 -29.73 -10.92 0.91
C ALA A 111 -29.12 -9.78 0.07
N GLY A 112 -29.32 -9.85 -1.26
CA GLY A 112 -28.93 -8.81 -2.18
C GLY A 112 -29.72 -7.54 -1.91
N ALA A 113 -29.07 -6.51 -1.39
CA ALA A 113 -29.59 -5.16 -1.39
C ALA A 113 -29.55 -4.61 -2.82
N SER A 114 -30.65 -4.68 -3.52
CA SER A 114 -30.86 -3.99 -4.79
C SER A 114 -30.95 -2.47 -4.53
N HIS A 115 -29.89 -1.74 -4.78
CA HIS A 115 -29.93 -0.29 -4.88
C HIS A 115 -30.29 0.07 -6.31
N SER A 116 -31.53 0.50 -6.52
CA SER A 116 -31.98 1.15 -7.75
C SER A 116 -31.43 2.58 -7.75
N ILE A 117 -30.65 2.92 -8.75
CA ILE A 117 -30.23 4.31 -9.04
C ILE A 117 -31.36 4.93 -9.86
N PRO A 118 -32.00 6.03 -9.43
CA PRO A 118 -32.96 6.73 -10.29
C PRO A 118 -32.23 7.53 -11.38
N ALA A 119 -32.89 7.61 -12.54
CA ALA A 119 -32.45 8.32 -13.74
C ALA A 119 -32.36 9.85 -13.55
#